data_0e3560e4f1ffe37eba688b4e9d420994
#
_entry.id   0e3560e4f1ffe37eba688b4e9d420994
#
_cell.length_a   1.000
_cell.length_b   1.000
_cell.length_c   1.000
_cell.angle_alpha   90.00
_cell.angle_beta   90.00
_cell.angle_gamma   90.00
#
_symmetry.space_group_name_H-M   'P 1'
#
loop_
_entity.id
_entity.type
_entity.pdbx_description
1 polymer ?
#
loop_
_entity_poly.entity_id
_entity_poly.type
_entity_poly.pdbx_seq_one_letter_code
_entity_poly.pdbx_strand_id
1 'polypeptide(L)'
;MALTATARDVLEGAFMPLWVRGEVSDFKAHRNGHWYFCLRGEDAQLKCVAWSRERRRIPAPPDDGMQIVALGRLTVYPARGEMQFSVTRMEAEGDGLWRKSLEQTRVRLQADGLLDPGRKRALPRYPRRVAVITSRDGAALRDIYAVVQRRCPSVEVVLVPASVQGDSAPESLCYALDQVARWGDADLVIIGRGGGAREDLWAFNDERVARALATCPVPTISAVGHEIDMSICDLVADLRAPTPSAAAEAAVPVQSELRERLRMSADTLRALASERVGRARTNAADLARGVALGVARRVDRRRLQLESSARRLHAISPLGTLDRGYAIVRTGDGRMVRSVDGLQPGSRVEVVLRDGTAEATVERVMPNDQSTMSPGAVAGAES
;
A
#
# COMPACT_ATOMS: atom_id res chain seq x y z
N MET A 1 -59.72 6.46 49.81
CA MET A 1 -59.42 6.67 48.36
C MET A 1 -59.44 8.16 47.99
N ALA A 2 -60.51 8.90 48.31
CA ALA A 2 -60.59 10.35 47.99
C ALA A 2 -59.49 11.19 48.66
N LEU A 3 -59.17 10.98 49.95
CA LEU A 3 -58.18 11.72 50.70
C LEU A 3 -56.79 11.57 50.17
N THR A 4 -56.37 10.35 49.78
CA THR A 4 -55.06 10.08 49.24
C THR A 4 -54.84 10.64 47.81
N ALA A 5 -55.94 10.69 47.02
CA ALA A 5 -55.94 11.34 45.72
C ALA A 5 -55.79 12.87 45.87
N THR A 6 -56.55 13.48 46.76
CA THR A 6 -56.43 14.92 47.05
C THR A 6 -55.04 15.29 47.59
N ALA A 7 -54.49 14.48 48.51
CA ALA A 7 -53.13 14.71 49.03
C ALA A 7 -52.04 14.62 47.91
N ARG A 8 -52.17 13.68 46.98
CA ARG A 8 -51.32 13.61 45.81
C ARG A 8 -51.44 14.88 44.97
N ASP A 9 -52.63 15.28 44.61
CA ASP A 9 -52.86 16.43 43.73
C ASP A 9 -52.33 17.74 44.36
N VAL A 10 -52.43 17.87 45.68
CA VAL A 10 -51.87 19.00 46.44
C VAL A 10 -50.37 18.97 46.41
N LEU A 11 -49.72 17.79 46.64
CA LEU A 11 -48.26 17.67 46.63
C LEU A 11 -47.67 17.89 45.23
N GLU A 12 -48.27 17.29 44.20
CA GLU A 12 -47.81 17.45 42.82
C GLU A 12 -48.01 18.88 42.29
N GLY A 13 -49.04 19.60 42.79
CA GLY A 13 -49.26 20.99 42.46
C GLY A 13 -48.40 21.99 43.25
N ALA A 14 -48.04 21.67 44.49
CA ALA A 14 -47.24 22.54 45.35
C ALA A 14 -45.75 22.49 45.08
N PHE A 15 -45.23 21.36 44.60
CA PHE A 15 -43.81 21.16 44.37
C PHE A 15 -43.52 20.97 42.87
N MET A 16 -42.72 21.87 42.28
CA MET A 16 -42.11 21.68 40.99
C MET A 16 -41.14 20.49 41.08
N PRO A 17 -40.67 19.91 39.96
CA PRO A 17 -39.62 18.90 40.02
C PRO A 17 -38.41 19.41 40.82
N LEU A 18 -37.95 18.61 41.77
CA LEU A 18 -36.89 18.95 42.73
C LEU A 18 -35.65 18.11 42.48
N TRP A 19 -34.48 18.68 42.75
CA TRP A 19 -33.27 17.93 42.94
C TRP A 19 -33.13 17.54 44.42
N VAL A 20 -33.02 16.26 44.70
CA VAL A 20 -32.81 15.72 46.06
C VAL A 20 -31.52 14.97 46.12
N ARG A 21 -30.65 15.34 47.06
CA ARG A 21 -29.39 14.67 47.32
C ARG A 21 -29.52 13.72 48.51
N GLY A 22 -28.90 12.56 48.41
CA GLY A 22 -28.84 11.59 49.51
C GLY A 22 -28.10 10.34 49.16
N GLU A 23 -27.88 9.51 50.19
CA GLU A 23 -27.25 8.20 50.05
C GLU A 23 -28.32 7.16 49.69
N VAL A 24 -28.01 6.34 48.68
CA VAL A 24 -28.93 5.24 48.27
C VAL A 24 -28.88 4.11 49.30
N SER A 25 -30.05 3.63 49.69
CA SER A 25 -30.21 2.44 50.50
C SER A 25 -31.41 1.60 50.06
N ASP A 26 -31.38 0.31 50.39
CA ASP A 26 -32.47 -0.65 50.09
C ASP A 26 -32.82 -0.73 48.59
N PHE A 27 -31.85 -0.67 47.72
CA PHE A 27 -32.07 -0.75 46.27
C PHE A 27 -32.62 -2.11 45.84
N LYS A 28 -33.74 -2.09 45.10
CA LYS A 28 -34.42 -3.27 44.55
C LYS A 28 -34.83 -3.03 43.10
N ALA A 29 -34.28 -3.80 42.18
CA ALA A 29 -34.78 -3.89 40.83
C ALA A 29 -35.91 -4.91 40.75
N HIS A 30 -37.13 -4.45 40.49
CA HIS A 30 -38.30 -5.31 40.43
C HIS A 30 -38.49 -5.91 39.02
N ARG A 31 -39.16 -7.10 38.94
CA ARG A 31 -39.38 -7.85 37.67
C ARG A 31 -40.19 -7.06 36.63
N ASN A 32 -41.04 -6.10 37.08
CA ASN A 32 -41.81 -5.19 36.21
C ASN A 32 -40.94 -4.06 35.63
N GLY A 33 -39.62 -4.04 35.89
CA GLY A 33 -38.67 -3.08 35.39
C GLY A 33 -38.60 -1.77 36.18
N HIS A 34 -39.30 -1.63 37.27
CA HIS A 34 -39.20 -0.48 38.16
C HIS A 34 -38.06 -0.65 39.17
N TRP A 35 -37.43 0.44 39.56
CA TRP A 35 -36.45 0.45 40.64
C TRP A 35 -37.06 1.12 41.87
N TYR A 36 -36.88 0.48 43.02
CA TYR A 36 -37.31 1.00 44.32
C TYR A 36 -36.06 1.12 45.19
N PHE A 37 -35.89 2.25 45.85
CA PHE A 37 -34.81 2.52 46.77
C PHE A 37 -35.16 3.64 47.73
N CYS A 38 -34.34 3.89 48.74
CA CYS A 38 -34.45 5.01 49.63
C CYS A 38 -33.29 5.95 49.46
N LEU A 39 -33.55 7.26 49.54
CA LEU A 39 -32.52 8.27 49.69
C LEU A 39 -32.44 8.64 51.17
N ARG A 40 -31.28 8.44 51.80
CA ARG A 40 -30.94 8.85 53.14
C ARG A 40 -30.27 10.19 53.14
N GLY A 41 -30.84 11.17 53.89
CA GLY A 41 -30.18 12.39 54.32
C GLY A 41 -29.63 12.22 55.72
N GLU A 42 -29.20 13.34 56.34
CA GLU A 42 -28.70 13.35 57.72
C GLU A 42 -29.76 12.86 58.71
N ASP A 43 -30.99 13.40 58.61
CA ASP A 43 -32.09 13.13 59.58
C ASP A 43 -33.37 12.56 58.95
N ALA A 44 -33.35 12.29 57.65
CA ALA A 44 -34.55 11.88 56.93
C ALA A 44 -34.28 10.79 55.89
N GLN A 45 -35.31 9.99 55.61
CA GLN A 45 -35.29 8.98 54.56
C GLN A 45 -36.49 9.21 53.62
N LEU A 46 -36.20 9.21 52.32
CA LEU A 46 -37.20 9.40 51.28
C LEU A 46 -37.32 8.15 50.41
N LYS A 47 -38.52 7.53 50.37
CA LYS A 47 -38.78 6.41 49.48
C LYS A 47 -38.83 6.90 48.04
N CYS A 48 -38.02 6.26 47.17
CA CYS A 48 -37.85 6.62 45.77
C CYS A 48 -38.37 5.50 44.86
N VAL A 49 -38.92 5.89 43.71
CA VAL A 49 -39.28 4.99 42.63
C VAL A 49 -38.81 5.56 41.30
N ALA A 50 -38.06 4.77 40.53
CA ALA A 50 -37.79 5.06 39.14
C ALA A 50 -38.61 4.09 38.27
N TRP A 51 -39.57 4.65 37.55
CA TRP A 51 -40.46 3.86 36.69
C TRP A 51 -39.72 3.32 35.48
N SER A 52 -40.12 2.18 34.94
CA SER A 52 -39.47 1.51 33.80
C SER A 52 -39.29 2.44 32.58
N ARG A 53 -40.20 3.38 32.37
CA ARG A 53 -40.15 4.37 31.32
C ARG A 53 -39.04 5.42 31.56
N GLU A 54 -38.91 5.91 32.79
CA GLU A 54 -37.92 6.91 33.18
C GLU A 54 -36.55 6.32 33.37
N ARG A 55 -36.47 5.02 33.72
CA ARG A 55 -35.20 4.29 33.88
C ARG A 55 -34.27 4.39 32.65
N ARG A 56 -34.82 4.54 31.43
CA ARG A 56 -34.05 4.70 30.22
C ARG A 56 -33.15 5.95 30.21
N ARG A 57 -33.47 6.91 31.07
CA ARG A 57 -32.71 8.16 31.23
C ARG A 57 -31.74 8.11 32.40
N ILE A 58 -31.63 6.98 33.09
CA ILE A 58 -30.70 6.76 34.19
C ILE A 58 -29.63 5.81 33.72
N PRO A 59 -28.35 6.19 33.79
CA PRO A 59 -27.24 5.47 33.17
C PRO A 59 -27.11 4.01 33.63
N ALA A 60 -27.15 3.77 34.94
CA ALA A 60 -27.04 2.47 35.54
C ALA A 60 -27.86 2.41 36.85
N PRO A 61 -28.24 1.19 37.37
CA PRO A 61 -28.82 1.05 38.69
C PRO A 61 -27.82 1.51 39.75
N PRO A 62 -28.25 2.35 40.71
CA PRO A 62 -27.37 2.76 41.80
C PRO A 62 -27.10 1.58 42.75
N ASP A 63 -25.95 1.61 43.41
CA ASP A 63 -25.64 0.68 44.49
C ASP A 63 -25.97 1.28 45.86
N ASP A 64 -26.25 0.43 46.83
CA ASP A 64 -26.41 0.88 48.22
C ASP A 64 -25.12 1.56 48.72
N GLY A 65 -25.24 2.66 49.44
CA GLY A 65 -24.13 3.49 49.90
C GLY A 65 -23.68 4.57 48.89
N MET A 66 -24.26 4.61 47.69
CA MET A 66 -23.87 5.56 46.67
C MET A 66 -24.52 6.92 46.96
N GLN A 67 -23.71 8.00 46.97
CA GLN A 67 -24.25 9.36 47.03
C GLN A 67 -24.75 9.80 45.65
N ILE A 68 -26.04 10.16 45.59
CA ILE A 68 -26.66 10.57 44.33
C ILE A 68 -27.43 11.88 44.50
N VAL A 69 -27.65 12.56 43.39
CA VAL A 69 -28.56 13.66 43.23
C VAL A 69 -29.63 13.22 42.23
N ALA A 70 -30.88 13.16 42.69
CA ALA A 70 -32.02 12.69 41.90
C ALA A 70 -32.99 13.81 41.60
N LEU A 71 -33.35 13.99 40.32
CA LEU A 71 -34.41 14.87 39.88
C LEU A 71 -35.73 14.06 39.87
N GLY A 72 -36.76 14.59 40.50
CA GLY A 72 -38.02 13.91 40.50
C GLY A 72 -39.17 14.79 41.06
N ARG A 73 -40.29 14.15 41.29
CA ARG A 73 -41.50 14.79 41.87
C ARG A 73 -41.93 14.03 43.10
N LEU A 74 -42.35 14.77 44.09
CA LEU A 74 -43.05 14.21 45.26
C LEU A 74 -44.47 13.80 44.84
N THR A 75 -44.83 12.58 45.19
CA THR A 75 -46.15 12.03 44.92
C THR A 75 -46.60 11.13 46.07
N VAL A 76 -47.87 10.77 46.10
CA VAL A 76 -48.42 9.82 47.07
C VAL A 76 -48.87 8.57 46.35
N TYR A 77 -48.42 7.41 46.82
CA TYR A 77 -48.92 6.14 46.29
C TYR A 77 -50.34 5.86 46.83
N PRO A 78 -51.38 5.95 46.01
CA PRO A 78 -52.76 5.98 46.51
C PRO A 78 -53.16 4.73 47.27
N ALA A 79 -52.66 3.56 46.92
CA ALA A 79 -53.05 2.29 47.52
C ALA A 79 -52.58 2.12 48.98
N ARG A 80 -51.43 2.80 49.34
CA ARG A 80 -50.85 2.72 50.70
C ARG A 80 -50.83 4.06 51.43
N GLY A 81 -51.18 5.17 50.76
CA GLY A 81 -51.08 6.51 51.33
C GLY A 81 -49.65 6.95 51.66
N GLU A 82 -48.64 6.29 51.10
CA GLU A 82 -47.23 6.58 51.39
C GLU A 82 -46.71 7.66 50.44
N MET A 83 -45.98 8.62 51.00
CA MET A 83 -45.26 9.60 50.21
C MET A 83 -44.06 8.95 49.56
N GLN A 84 -43.85 9.19 48.28
CA GLN A 84 -42.71 8.70 47.52
C GLN A 84 -42.20 9.75 46.55
N PHE A 85 -40.95 9.61 46.15
CA PHE A 85 -40.29 10.46 45.17
C PHE A 85 -40.17 9.73 43.85
N SER A 86 -40.86 10.22 42.83
CA SER A 86 -40.80 9.66 41.48
C SER A 86 -39.63 10.25 40.75
N VAL A 87 -38.56 9.46 40.61
CA VAL A 87 -37.28 9.87 40.02
C VAL A 87 -37.37 9.79 38.51
N THR A 88 -36.95 10.91 37.86
CA THR A 88 -36.90 11.03 36.40
C THR A 88 -35.45 11.07 35.86
N ARG A 89 -34.52 11.62 36.64
CA ARG A 89 -33.08 11.64 36.39
C ARG A 89 -32.33 11.34 37.67
N MET A 90 -31.11 10.79 37.48
CA MET A 90 -30.25 10.46 38.61
C MET A 90 -28.82 10.68 38.21
N GLU A 91 -28.07 11.38 39.02
CA GLU A 91 -26.64 11.66 38.87
C GLU A 91 -25.95 11.22 40.16
N ALA A 92 -24.82 10.53 40.04
CA ALA A 92 -24.00 10.26 41.22
C ALA A 92 -23.19 11.49 41.59
N GLU A 93 -22.92 11.66 42.85
CA GLU A 93 -21.91 12.60 43.29
C GLU A 93 -20.54 12.11 42.81
N GLY A 94 -20.05 12.70 41.69
CA GLY A 94 -18.96 12.20 40.91
C GLY A 94 -19.36 11.20 39.82
N ASP A 95 -18.36 10.61 39.14
CA ASP A 95 -18.53 9.78 37.92
C ASP A 95 -19.05 8.34 38.16
N GLY A 96 -19.52 7.99 39.37
CA GLY A 96 -19.78 6.61 39.78
C GLY A 96 -20.78 5.85 38.91
N LEU A 97 -21.95 6.41 38.64
CA LEU A 97 -22.96 5.77 37.79
C LEU A 97 -22.50 5.63 36.35
N TRP A 98 -21.82 6.64 35.85
CA TRP A 98 -21.29 6.68 34.50
C TRP A 98 -20.22 5.63 34.29
N ARG A 99 -19.25 5.54 35.20
CA ARG A 99 -18.21 4.51 35.18
C ARG A 99 -18.77 3.10 35.26
N LYS A 100 -19.77 2.89 36.13
CA LYS A 100 -20.44 1.62 36.26
C LYS A 100 -21.15 1.21 34.97
N SER A 101 -21.91 2.13 34.35
CA SER A 101 -22.58 1.87 33.09
C SER A 101 -21.61 1.59 31.95
N LEU A 102 -20.53 2.37 31.86
CA LEU A 102 -19.47 2.18 30.88
C LEU A 102 -18.80 0.81 31.05
N GLU A 103 -18.45 0.44 32.30
CA GLU A 103 -17.82 -0.85 32.57
C GLU A 103 -18.75 -2.03 32.27
N GLN A 104 -20.03 -1.96 32.62
CA GLN A 104 -21.00 -2.98 32.26
C GLN A 104 -21.13 -3.16 30.74
N THR A 105 -21.17 -2.05 29.99
CA THR A 105 -21.23 -2.08 28.53
C THR A 105 -19.94 -2.65 27.97
N ARG A 106 -18.77 -2.25 28.50
CA ARG A 106 -17.46 -2.78 28.09
C ARG A 106 -17.39 -4.30 28.27
N VAL A 107 -17.81 -4.81 29.42
CA VAL A 107 -17.80 -6.26 29.70
C VAL A 107 -18.70 -7.03 28.71
N ARG A 108 -19.90 -6.52 28.42
CA ARG A 108 -20.80 -7.15 27.43
C ARG A 108 -20.19 -7.17 26.03
N LEU A 109 -19.65 -6.02 25.56
CA LEU A 109 -19.03 -5.92 24.24
C LEU A 109 -17.76 -6.78 24.13
N GLN A 110 -17.03 -6.94 25.23
CA GLN A 110 -15.88 -7.82 25.29
C GLN A 110 -16.29 -9.29 25.22
N ALA A 111 -17.35 -9.70 25.94
CA ALA A 111 -17.89 -11.07 25.85
C ALA A 111 -18.36 -11.40 24.42
N ASP A 112 -18.90 -10.43 23.69
CA ASP A 112 -19.30 -10.56 22.28
C ASP A 112 -18.13 -10.44 21.29
N GLY A 113 -16.89 -10.28 21.77
CA GLY A 113 -15.68 -10.14 20.94
C GLY A 113 -15.58 -8.82 20.16
N LEU A 114 -16.41 -7.83 20.46
CA LEU A 114 -16.44 -6.56 19.72
C LEU A 114 -15.27 -5.63 20.05
N LEU A 115 -14.54 -5.90 21.14
CA LEU A 115 -13.35 -5.16 21.55
C LEU A 115 -12.04 -5.86 21.18
N ASP A 116 -12.09 -6.97 20.44
CA ASP A 116 -10.91 -7.71 20.03
C ASP A 116 -10.02 -6.83 19.12
N PRO A 117 -8.74 -6.64 19.47
CA PRO A 117 -7.79 -5.93 18.60
C PRO A 117 -7.67 -6.52 17.19
N GLY A 118 -7.87 -7.84 17.05
CA GLY A 118 -7.83 -8.53 15.75
C GLY A 118 -8.93 -8.11 14.77
N ARG A 119 -9.99 -7.46 15.26
CA ARG A 119 -11.06 -6.92 14.41
C ARG A 119 -10.73 -5.56 13.78
N LYS A 120 -9.76 -4.83 14.35
CA LYS A 120 -9.44 -3.49 13.90
C LYS A 120 -8.84 -3.52 12.52
N ARG A 121 -9.49 -2.83 11.59
CA ARG A 121 -9.09 -2.75 10.19
C ARG A 121 -8.06 -1.64 9.97
N ALA A 122 -7.13 -1.87 9.04
CA ALA A 122 -6.24 -0.83 8.60
C ALA A 122 -7.01 0.26 7.83
N LEU A 123 -6.67 1.51 8.08
CA LEU A 123 -7.24 2.63 7.34
C LEU A 123 -6.78 2.60 5.88
N PRO A 124 -7.64 3.01 4.93
CA PRO A 124 -7.26 3.14 3.53
C PRO A 124 -6.16 4.19 3.37
N ARG A 125 -5.09 3.81 2.69
CA ARG A 125 -3.93 4.71 2.49
C ARG A 125 -4.27 5.95 1.65
N TYR A 126 -5.24 5.83 0.76
CA TYR A 126 -5.65 6.87 -0.19
C TYR A 126 -7.17 6.88 -0.32
N PRO A 127 -7.90 7.36 0.70
CA PRO A 127 -9.34 7.44 0.61
C PRO A 127 -9.74 8.49 -0.44
N ARG A 128 -10.81 8.24 -1.14
CA ARG A 128 -11.44 9.21 -2.04
C ARG A 128 -12.56 9.97 -1.33
N ARG A 129 -13.32 9.26 -0.50
CA ARG A 129 -14.47 9.78 0.23
C ARG A 129 -14.41 9.43 1.70
N VAL A 130 -14.49 10.45 2.52
CA VAL A 130 -14.53 10.33 3.97
C VAL A 130 -15.90 10.79 4.45
N ALA A 131 -16.70 9.86 4.99
CA ALA A 131 -17.95 10.19 5.63
C ALA A 131 -17.69 10.72 7.04
N VAL A 132 -18.31 11.84 7.39
CA VAL A 132 -18.17 12.48 8.71
C VAL A 132 -19.51 12.52 9.40
N ILE A 133 -19.64 11.76 10.48
CA ILE A 133 -20.85 11.71 11.32
C ILE A 133 -20.66 12.67 12.49
N THR A 134 -21.30 13.82 12.39
CA THR A 134 -21.26 14.89 13.42
C THR A 134 -22.45 15.86 13.24
N SER A 135 -22.57 16.84 14.12
CA SER A 135 -23.57 17.89 13.96
C SER A 135 -23.24 18.83 12.79
N ARG A 136 -24.27 19.29 12.10
CA ARG A 136 -24.15 20.16 10.91
C ARG A 136 -23.39 21.46 11.22
N ASP A 137 -23.67 22.07 12.36
CA ASP A 137 -23.11 23.35 12.75
C ASP A 137 -21.94 23.23 13.74
N GLY A 138 -21.46 22.00 13.96
CA GLY A 138 -20.42 21.69 14.97
C GLY A 138 -19.03 22.16 14.59
N ALA A 139 -18.23 22.51 15.61
CA ALA A 139 -16.82 22.82 15.44
C ALA A 139 -16.05 21.64 14.81
N ALA A 140 -16.41 20.40 15.20
CA ALA A 140 -15.75 19.18 14.67
C ALA A 140 -15.78 19.08 13.15
N LEU A 141 -16.90 19.42 12.51
CA LEU A 141 -16.99 19.41 11.04
C LEU A 141 -16.04 20.41 10.42
N ARG A 142 -15.98 21.64 10.97
CA ARG A 142 -15.11 22.71 10.49
C ARG A 142 -13.63 22.34 10.63
N ASP A 143 -13.27 21.74 11.76
CA ASP A 143 -11.91 21.31 12.04
C ASP A 143 -11.47 20.18 11.09
N ILE A 144 -12.31 19.15 10.91
CA ILE A 144 -12.05 18.05 9.97
C ILE A 144 -11.89 18.60 8.55
N TYR A 145 -12.83 19.43 8.10
CA TYR A 145 -12.83 19.98 6.76
C TYR A 145 -11.58 20.85 6.49
N ALA A 146 -11.21 21.72 7.45
CA ALA A 146 -10.02 22.55 7.33
C ALA A 146 -8.73 21.74 7.21
N VAL A 147 -8.61 20.65 7.99
CA VAL A 147 -7.44 19.77 7.92
C VAL A 147 -7.41 19.01 6.59
N VAL A 148 -8.53 18.43 6.14
CA VAL A 148 -8.61 17.69 4.87
C VAL A 148 -8.27 18.62 3.70
N GLN A 149 -8.84 19.82 3.65
CA GLN A 149 -8.57 20.80 2.58
C GLN A 149 -7.10 21.22 2.54
N ARG A 150 -6.45 21.36 3.69
CA ARG A 150 -5.03 21.70 3.77
C ARG A 150 -4.12 20.54 3.34
N ARG A 151 -4.43 19.29 3.76
CA ARG A 151 -3.55 18.12 3.54
C ARG A 151 -3.79 17.44 2.19
N CYS A 152 -5.06 17.24 1.84
CA CYS A 152 -5.44 16.52 0.64
C CYS A 152 -6.78 17.01 0.07
N PRO A 153 -6.81 18.16 -0.62
CA PRO A 153 -8.06 18.76 -1.15
C PRO A 153 -8.77 17.91 -2.20
N SER A 154 -8.12 16.84 -2.68
CA SER A 154 -8.75 15.90 -3.61
C SER A 154 -9.67 14.87 -2.92
N VAL A 155 -9.64 14.79 -1.59
CA VAL A 155 -10.53 13.92 -0.82
C VAL A 155 -11.87 14.61 -0.62
N GLU A 156 -12.94 13.92 -0.97
CA GLU A 156 -14.31 14.38 -0.75
C GLU A 156 -14.74 14.11 0.71
N VAL A 157 -15.17 15.17 1.40
CA VAL A 157 -15.74 15.05 2.74
C VAL A 157 -17.26 15.09 2.64
N VAL A 158 -17.91 14.00 3.04
CA VAL A 158 -19.35 13.86 3.00
C VAL A 158 -19.91 13.92 4.41
N LEU A 159 -20.66 14.97 4.73
CA LEU A 159 -21.33 15.08 6.02
C LEU A 159 -22.56 14.18 6.06
N VAL A 160 -22.61 13.32 7.06
CA VAL A 160 -23.82 12.59 7.48
C VAL A 160 -24.27 13.19 8.80
N PRO A 161 -25.28 14.08 8.77
CA PRO A 161 -25.64 14.87 9.93
C PRO A 161 -26.28 14.00 11.01
N ALA A 162 -25.81 14.14 12.25
CA ALA A 162 -26.35 13.48 13.41
C ALA A 162 -26.36 14.41 14.63
N SER A 163 -27.34 14.21 15.51
CA SER A 163 -27.29 14.78 16.86
C SER A 163 -26.17 14.07 17.63
N VAL A 164 -25.26 14.83 18.23
CA VAL A 164 -24.10 14.31 18.97
C VAL A 164 -24.21 14.53 20.47
N GLN A 165 -25.34 15.07 20.93
CA GLN A 165 -25.64 15.35 22.33
C GLN A 165 -27.16 15.27 22.58
N GLY A 166 -27.57 15.07 23.84
CA GLY A 166 -28.96 14.93 24.24
C GLY A 166 -29.53 13.52 24.08
N ASP A 167 -30.77 13.31 24.55
CA ASP A 167 -31.42 11.99 24.67
C ASP A 167 -31.63 11.27 23.32
N SER A 168 -31.76 12.00 22.23
CA SER A 168 -31.97 11.46 20.89
C SER A 168 -30.66 11.14 20.13
N ALA A 169 -29.50 11.54 20.68
CA ALA A 169 -28.24 11.40 20.00
C ALA A 169 -27.86 9.93 19.69
N PRO A 170 -28.02 8.95 20.58
CA PRO A 170 -27.74 7.55 20.26
C PRO A 170 -28.51 7.02 19.05
N GLU A 171 -29.81 7.33 18.96
CA GLU A 171 -30.66 6.91 17.85
C GLU A 171 -30.24 7.60 16.54
N SER A 172 -29.93 8.90 16.60
CA SER A 172 -29.45 9.67 15.46
C SER A 172 -28.10 9.16 14.94
N LEU A 173 -27.17 8.80 15.83
CA LEU A 173 -25.86 8.22 15.46
C LEU A 173 -26.01 6.84 14.82
N CYS A 174 -26.87 5.96 15.38
CA CYS A 174 -27.17 4.67 14.78
C CYS A 174 -27.74 4.81 13.37
N TYR A 175 -28.68 5.75 13.20
CA TYR A 175 -29.29 6.05 11.90
C TYR A 175 -28.25 6.57 10.89
N ALA A 176 -27.36 7.45 11.32
CA ALA A 176 -26.28 7.98 10.46
C ALA A 176 -25.30 6.87 10.03
N LEU A 177 -24.93 5.95 10.93
CA LEU A 177 -24.09 4.78 10.60
C LEU A 177 -24.78 3.85 9.59
N ASP A 178 -26.08 3.61 9.75
CA ASP A 178 -26.88 2.84 8.80
C ASP A 178 -26.98 3.53 7.43
N GLN A 179 -27.14 4.85 7.40
CA GLN A 179 -27.11 5.62 6.15
C GLN A 179 -25.77 5.45 5.42
N VAL A 180 -24.63 5.54 6.12
CA VAL A 180 -23.31 5.30 5.51
C VAL A 180 -23.20 3.89 4.97
N ALA A 181 -23.68 2.89 5.72
CA ALA A 181 -23.64 1.50 5.29
C ALA A 181 -24.50 1.26 4.02
N ARG A 182 -25.67 1.87 3.93
CA ARG A 182 -26.54 1.79 2.75
C ARG A 182 -25.99 2.55 1.55
N TRP A 183 -25.35 3.68 1.78
CA TRP A 183 -24.75 4.47 0.72
C TRP A 183 -23.59 3.70 0.07
N GLY A 184 -22.76 3.01 0.85
CA GLY A 184 -21.77 2.05 0.37
C GLY A 184 -20.57 2.65 -0.40
N ASP A 185 -20.49 3.97 -0.50
CA ASP A 185 -19.51 4.67 -1.37
C ASP A 185 -18.47 5.46 -0.56
N ALA A 186 -18.49 5.31 0.78
CA ALA A 186 -17.46 5.82 1.68
C ALA A 186 -16.29 4.84 1.78
N ASP A 187 -15.07 5.37 1.78
CA ASP A 187 -13.86 4.57 2.05
C ASP A 187 -13.54 4.51 3.54
N LEU A 188 -14.01 5.49 4.31
CA LEU A 188 -13.71 5.71 5.72
C LEU A 188 -14.81 6.51 6.40
N VAL A 189 -15.07 6.23 7.67
CA VAL A 189 -15.97 7.01 8.52
C VAL A 189 -15.20 7.67 9.65
N ILE A 190 -15.45 8.95 9.88
CA ILE A 190 -15.07 9.66 11.10
C ILE A 190 -16.36 9.94 11.89
N ILE A 191 -16.45 9.42 13.10
CA ILE A 191 -17.51 9.74 14.03
C ILE A 191 -16.92 10.58 15.16
N GLY A 192 -17.54 11.72 15.46
CA GLY A 192 -16.95 12.59 16.47
C GLY A 192 -17.80 13.79 16.83
N ARG A 193 -17.35 14.48 17.86
CA ARG A 193 -17.94 15.75 18.32
C ARG A 193 -16.85 16.77 18.58
N GLY A 194 -17.24 18.03 18.59
CA GLY A 194 -16.41 19.11 19.12
C GLY A 194 -16.35 19.10 20.65
N GLY A 195 -15.65 20.05 21.23
CA GLY A 195 -15.61 20.24 22.68
C GLY A 195 -17.03 20.46 23.27
N GLY A 196 -17.22 20.14 24.53
CA GLY A 196 -18.45 20.27 25.27
C GLY A 196 -18.35 19.58 26.63
N ALA A 197 -19.45 19.56 27.40
CA ALA A 197 -19.49 18.94 28.70
C ALA A 197 -19.35 17.41 28.62
N ARG A 198 -18.90 16.77 29.72
CA ARG A 198 -18.71 15.31 29.81
C ARG A 198 -20.02 14.54 29.61
N GLU A 199 -21.12 15.11 30.06
CA GLU A 199 -22.46 14.55 29.92
C GLU A 199 -22.85 14.34 28.44
N ASP A 200 -22.32 15.17 27.57
CA ASP A 200 -22.54 15.07 26.12
C ASP A 200 -21.82 13.88 25.47
N LEU A 201 -20.81 13.29 26.15
CA LEU A 201 -20.10 12.09 25.66
C LEU A 201 -20.95 10.82 25.82
N TRP A 202 -22.04 10.90 26.61
CA TRP A 202 -22.87 9.75 26.91
C TRP A 202 -23.42 9.03 25.67
N ALA A 203 -23.81 9.78 24.67
CA ALA A 203 -24.31 9.20 23.42
C ALA A 203 -23.35 8.22 22.77
N PHE A 204 -22.03 8.44 22.91
CA PHE A 204 -20.98 7.59 22.39
C PHE A 204 -20.59 6.41 23.29
N ASN A 205 -21.20 6.35 24.49
CA ASN A 205 -21.12 5.22 25.42
C ASN A 205 -22.32 4.29 25.31
N ASP A 206 -23.31 4.63 24.47
CA ASP A 206 -24.49 3.79 24.25
C ASP A 206 -24.09 2.51 23.49
N GLU A 207 -24.50 1.36 24.03
CA GLU A 207 -24.20 0.04 23.46
C GLU A 207 -24.70 -0.11 22.02
N ARG A 208 -25.84 0.50 21.68
CA ARG A 208 -26.40 0.45 20.32
C ARG A 208 -25.49 1.14 19.31
N VAL A 209 -24.94 2.31 19.68
CA VAL A 209 -24.01 3.06 18.84
C VAL A 209 -22.70 2.27 18.66
N ALA A 210 -22.17 1.70 19.73
CA ALA A 210 -20.98 0.85 19.67
C ALA A 210 -21.18 -0.37 18.74
N ARG A 211 -22.31 -1.06 18.84
CA ARG A 211 -22.65 -2.19 17.97
C ARG A 211 -22.84 -1.76 16.51
N ALA A 212 -23.51 -0.64 16.27
CA ALA A 212 -23.65 -0.08 14.92
C ALA A 212 -22.28 0.30 14.32
N LEU A 213 -21.38 0.89 15.13
CA LEU A 213 -20.02 1.22 14.72
C LEU A 213 -19.20 -0.04 14.41
N ALA A 214 -19.32 -1.09 15.24
CA ALA A 214 -18.64 -2.37 15.02
C ALA A 214 -19.06 -3.08 13.73
N THR A 215 -20.30 -2.89 13.30
CA THR A 215 -20.87 -3.50 12.10
C THR A 215 -20.74 -2.61 10.85
N CYS A 216 -20.14 -1.42 10.98
CA CYS A 216 -19.90 -0.53 9.86
C CYS A 216 -19.04 -1.25 8.79
N PRO A 217 -19.44 -1.25 7.50
CA PRO A 217 -18.74 -1.99 6.44
C PRO A 217 -17.36 -1.42 6.12
N VAL A 218 -17.12 -0.15 6.43
CA VAL A 218 -15.85 0.54 6.16
C VAL A 218 -15.09 0.86 7.45
N PRO A 219 -13.76 1.07 7.40
CA PRO A 219 -12.99 1.46 8.58
C PRO A 219 -13.51 2.72 9.25
N THR A 220 -13.39 2.77 10.57
CA THR A 220 -13.96 3.85 11.39
C THR A 220 -12.90 4.52 12.24
N ILE A 221 -13.00 5.84 12.38
CA ILE A 221 -12.21 6.63 13.32
C ILE A 221 -13.17 7.27 14.32
N SER A 222 -12.93 7.04 15.60
CA SER A 222 -13.61 7.76 16.68
C SER A 222 -12.80 8.98 17.10
N ALA A 223 -13.45 10.15 17.12
CA ALA A 223 -12.89 11.44 17.51
C ALA A 223 -13.79 12.10 18.56
N VAL A 224 -14.05 11.37 19.64
CA VAL A 224 -15.06 11.72 20.65
C VAL A 224 -14.40 12.16 21.95
N GLY A 225 -13.47 11.38 22.46
CA GLY A 225 -12.89 11.55 23.79
C GLY A 225 -11.52 12.25 23.76
N HIS A 226 -11.27 13.19 24.68
CA HIS A 226 -9.95 13.69 25.00
C HIS A 226 -9.10 12.58 25.65
N GLU A 227 -7.80 12.79 25.85
CA GLU A 227 -6.87 11.76 26.36
C GLU A 227 -7.32 11.08 27.65
N ILE A 228 -8.06 11.80 28.50
CA ILE A 228 -8.49 11.35 29.84
C ILE A 228 -9.84 10.59 29.82
N ASP A 229 -10.73 10.88 28.86
CA ASP A 229 -12.10 10.37 28.83
C ASP A 229 -12.33 9.47 27.60
N MET A 230 -12.06 8.18 27.78
CA MET A 230 -12.26 7.18 26.72
C MET A 230 -13.73 6.76 26.63
N SER A 231 -14.34 6.91 25.46
CA SER A 231 -15.69 6.43 25.19
C SER A 231 -15.71 4.96 24.72
N ILE A 232 -16.89 4.31 24.79
CA ILE A 232 -17.06 2.96 24.23
C ILE A 232 -16.82 2.97 22.72
N CYS A 233 -17.23 4.01 22.00
CA CYS A 233 -16.94 4.15 20.58
C CYS A 233 -15.44 4.19 20.28
N ASP A 234 -14.63 4.78 21.18
CA ASP A 234 -13.17 4.79 21.02
C ASP A 234 -12.55 3.39 21.15
N LEU A 235 -13.15 2.52 21.98
CA LEU A 235 -12.72 1.14 22.13
C LEU A 235 -13.06 0.29 20.90
N VAL A 236 -14.23 0.50 20.32
CA VAL A 236 -14.78 -0.30 19.22
C VAL A 236 -14.25 0.15 17.86
N ALA A 237 -14.01 1.44 17.66
CA ALA A 237 -13.53 1.99 16.39
C ALA A 237 -12.19 1.35 15.96
N ASP A 238 -11.93 1.31 14.66
CA ASP A 238 -10.68 0.80 14.11
C ASP A 238 -9.49 1.67 14.54
N LEU A 239 -9.70 3.00 14.60
CA LEU A 239 -8.72 3.95 15.15
C LEU A 239 -9.40 4.93 16.10
N ARG A 240 -8.72 5.25 17.20
CA ARG A 240 -9.06 6.36 18.08
C ARG A 240 -8.22 7.58 17.76
N ALA A 241 -8.82 8.75 17.70
CA ALA A 241 -8.15 10.03 17.60
C ALA A 241 -8.57 10.95 18.77
N PRO A 242 -7.65 11.69 19.39
CA PRO A 242 -7.96 12.52 20.56
C PRO A 242 -8.78 13.76 20.20
N THR A 243 -8.81 14.17 18.95
CA THR A 243 -9.54 15.33 18.45
C THR A 243 -10.06 15.10 17.03
N PRO A 244 -11.08 15.86 16.58
CA PRO A 244 -11.55 15.83 15.20
C PRO A 244 -10.45 16.16 14.19
N SER A 245 -9.56 17.10 14.52
CA SER A 245 -8.41 17.45 13.68
C SER A 245 -7.42 16.29 13.55
N ALA A 246 -7.10 15.62 14.65
CA ALA A 246 -6.23 14.44 14.63
C ALA A 246 -6.85 13.27 13.85
N ALA A 247 -8.17 13.09 13.92
CA ALA A 247 -8.88 12.11 13.11
C ALA A 247 -8.75 12.40 11.60
N ALA A 248 -8.91 13.65 11.21
CA ALA A 248 -8.71 14.08 9.83
C ALA A 248 -7.25 13.89 9.37
N GLU A 249 -6.28 14.16 10.24
CA GLU A 249 -4.86 13.92 9.94
C GLU A 249 -4.54 12.44 9.73
N ALA A 250 -5.14 11.56 10.54
CA ALA A 250 -5.00 10.13 10.39
C ALA A 250 -5.75 9.58 9.14
N ALA A 251 -6.86 10.22 8.79
CA ALA A 251 -7.70 9.81 7.67
C ALA A 251 -7.07 10.08 6.31
N VAL A 252 -6.34 11.20 6.13
CA VAL A 252 -5.88 11.63 4.82
C VAL A 252 -4.36 11.82 4.76
N PRO A 253 -3.71 11.41 3.66
CA PRO A 253 -2.27 11.65 3.46
C PRO A 253 -1.98 13.11 3.16
N VAL A 254 -0.70 13.49 3.23
CA VAL A 254 -0.23 14.81 2.78
C VAL A 254 0.00 14.77 1.27
N GLN A 255 -0.81 15.50 0.50
CA GLN A 255 -0.75 15.49 -0.96
C GLN A 255 0.59 15.96 -1.54
N SER A 256 1.25 16.93 -0.88
CA SER A 256 2.58 17.40 -1.30
C SER A 256 3.64 16.30 -1.21
N GLU A 257 3.62 15.48 -0.16
CA GLU A 257 4.54 14.35 -0.01
C GLU A 257 4.29 13.26 -1.07
N LEU A 258 3.02 13.02 -1.41
CA LEU A 258 2.69 12.08 -2.48
C LEU A 258 3.18 12.57 -3.84
N ARG A 259 3.00 13.85 -4.14
CA ARG A 259 3.49 14.46 -5.39
C ARG A 259 5.00 14.38 -5.48
N GLU A 260 5.70 14.64 -4.37
CA GLU A 260 7.16 14.57 -4.34
C GLU A 260 7.67 13.14 -4.54
N ARG A 261 7.06 12.15 -3.88
CA ARG A 261 7.40 10.71 -4.11
C ARG A 261 7.17 10.29 -5.55
N LEU A 262 6.06 10.72 -6.16
CA LEU A 262 5.78 10.45 -7.57
C LEU A 262 6.82 11.10 -8.49
N ARG A 263 7.21 12.36 -8.20
CA ARG A 263 8.24 13.07 -8.96
C ARG A 263 9.58 12.34 -8.88
N MET A 264 10.05 12.00 -7.67
CA MET A 264 11.28 11.24 -7.50
C MET A 264 11.25 9.88 -8.20
N SER A 265 10.13 9.16 -8.14
CA SER A 265 9.98 7.89 -8.85
C SER A 265 10.03 8.08 -10.38
N ALA A 266 9.38 9.12 -10.89
CA ALA A 266 9.41 9.44 -12.32
C ALA A 266 10.82 9.82 -12.79
N ASP A 267 11.55 10.60 -12.00
CA ASP A 267 12.94 10.99 -12.34
C ASP A 267 13.88 9.79 -12.30
N THR A 268 13.72 8.89 -11.33
CA THR A 268 14.47 7.62 -11.28
C THR A 268 14.19 6.76 -12.52
N LEU A 269 12.92 6.61 -12.90
CA LEU A 269 12.55 5.86 -14.11
C LEU A 269 13.13 6.49 -15.38
N ARG A 270 13.11 7.81 -15.49
CA ARG A 270 13.75 8.52 -16.64
C ARG A 270 15.25 8.30 -16.71
N ALA A 271 15.94 8.38 -15.56
CA ALA A 271 17.38 8.13 -15.47
C ALA A 271 17.72 6.70 -15.90
N LEU A 272 17.02 5.69 -15.37
CA LEU A 272 17.24 4.29 -15.74
C LEU A 272 16.95 4.01 -17.22
N ALA A 273 15.88 4.60 -17.76
CA ALA A 273 15.55 4.47 -19.17
C ALA A 273 16.64 5.09 -20.07
N SER A 274 17.11 6.29 -19.71
CA SER A 274 18.18 6.99 -20.45
C SER A 274 19.50 6.20 -20.42
N GLU A 275 19.85 5.66 -19.26
CA GLU A 275 21.04 4.81 -19.10
C GLU A 275 20.93 3.53 -19.95
N ARG A 276 19.79 2.87 -19.94
CA ARG A 276 19.55 1.65 -20.73
C ARG A 276 19.64 1.91 -22.22
N VAL A 277 19.05 3.02 -22.69
CA VAL A 277 19.16 3.44 -24.10
C VAL A 277 20.60 3.81 -24.45
N GLY A 278 21.30 4.53 -23.57
CA GLY A 278 22.72 4.86 -23.75
C GLY A 278 23.59 3.62 -23.89
N ARG A 279 23.46 2.65 -22.97
CA ARG A 279 24.19 1.37 -23.04
C ARG A 279 23.89 0.60 -24.34
N ALA A 280 22.61 0.54 -24.74
CA ALA A 280 22.22 -0.15 -25.97
C ALA A 280 22.84 0.50 -27.22
N ARG A 281 22.86 1.85 -27.27
CA ARG A 281 23.52 2.61 -28.37
C ARG A 281 25.04 2.34 -28.43
N THR A 282 25.72 2.36 -27.29
CA THR A 282 27.15 2.07 -27.21
C THR A 282 27.43 0.65 -27.67
N ASN A 283 26.69 -0.34 -27.16
CA ASN A 283 26.83 -1.73 -27.58
C ASN A 283 26.63 -1.92 -29.10
N ALA A 284 25.59 -1.26 -29.66
CA ALA A 284 25.33 -1.31 -31.10
C ALA A 284 26.47 -0.69 -31.92
N ALA A 285 27.03 0.43 -31.47
CA ALA A 285 28.17 1.07 -32.12
C ALA A 285 29.43 0.21 -32.04
N ASP A 286 29.66 -0.43 -30.89
CA ASP A 286 30.81 -1.33 -30.72
C ASP A 286 30.70 -2.59 -31.60
N LEU A 287 29.52 -3.17 -31.68
CA LEU A 287 29.25 -4.29 -32.58
C LEU A 287 29.43 -3.89 -34.04
N ALA A 288 28.92 -2.74 -34.46
CA ALA A 288 29.10 -2.22 -35.83
C ALA A 288 30.59 -2.04 -36.17
N ARG A 289 31.37 -1.46 -35.26
CA ARG A 289 32.83 -1.32 -35.41
C ARG A 289 33.53 -2.69 -35.51
N GLY A 290 33.13 -3.61 -34.62
CA GLY A 290 33.66 -4.98 -34.63
C GLY A 290 33.39 -5.72 -35.95
N VAL A 291 32.18 -5.59 -36.50
CA VAL A 291 31.81 -6.15 -37.80
C VAL A 291 32.64 -5.53 -38.93
N ALA A 292 32.77 -4.20 -38.98
CA ALA A 292 33.54 -3.50 -39.97
C ALA A 292 35.02 -3.96 -39.98
N LEU A 293 35.65 -4.02 -38.80
CA LEU A 293 37.02 -4.53 -38.65
C LEU A 293 37.14 -6.00 -39.02
N GLY A 294 36.15 -6.82 -38.65
CA GLY A 294 36.13 -8.25 -39.02
C GLY A 294 36.04 -8.46 -40.53
N VAL A 295 35.22 -7.68 -41.21
CA VAL A 295 35.10 -7.70 -42.68
C VAL A 295 36.39 -7.27 -43.34
N ALA A 296 36.98 -6.15 -42.91
CA ALA A 296 38.26 -5.67 -43.44
C ALA A 296 39.35 -6.75 -43.32
N ARG A 297 39.55 -7.32 -42.13
CA ARG A 297 40.53 -8.41 -41.90
C ARG A 297 40.25 -9.64 -42.77
N ARG A 298 39.03 -9.96 -43.04
CA ARG A 298 38.64 -11.09 -43.88
C ARG A 298 38.96 -10.83 -45.36
N VAL A 299 38.69 -9.60 -45.82
CA VAL A 299 39.05 -9.18 -47.18
C VAL A 299 40.55 -9.21 -47.37
N ASP A 300 41.33 -8.63 -46.45
CA ASP A 300 42.81 -8.62 -46.54
C ASP A 300 43.40 -10.05 -46.55
N ARG A 301 42.90 -10.93 -45.69
CA ARG A 301 43.31 -12.35 -45.68
C ARG A 301 43.02 -13.03 -47.02
N ARG A 302 41.86 -12.77 -47.62
CA ARG A 302 41.50 -13.32 -48.92
C ARG A 302 42.36 -12.75 -50.05
N ARG A 303 42.73 -11.45 -50.00
CA ARG A 303 43.68 -10.86 -50.95
C ARG A 303 45.06 -11.52 -50.87
N LEU A 304 45.56 -11.67 -49.66
CA LEU A 304 46.87 -12.35 -49.45
C LEU A 304 46.86 -13.82 -49.94
N GLN A 305 45.77 -14.54 -49.68
CA GLN A 305 45.57 -15.91 -50.18
C GLN A 305 45.58 -15.95 -51.73
N LEU A 306 44.83 -15.01 -52.34
CA LEU A 306 44.77 -14.90 -53.79
C LEU A 306 46.12 -14.60 -54.40
N GLU A 307 46.83 -13.63 -53.85
CA GLU A 307 48.20 -13.28 -54.31
C GLU A 307 49.20 -14.46 -54.15
N SER A 308 49.10 -15.19 -53.03
CA SER A 308 49.93 -16.39 -52.82
C SER A 308 49.59 -17.48 -53.85
N SER A 309 48.29 -17.68 -54.09
CA SER A 309 47.86 -18.67 -55.10
C SER A 309 48.26 -18.26 -56.52
N ALA A 310 48.16 -16.96 -56.86
CA ALA A 310 48.63 -16.44 -58.15
C ALA A 310 50.11 -16.60 -58.34
N ARG A 311 50.89 -16.30 -57.28
CA ARG A 311 52.35 -16.53 -57.32
C ARG A 311 52.69 -17.99 -57.49
N ARG A 312 52.03 -18.92 -56.82
CA ARG A 312 52.16 -20.37 -56.97
C ARG A 312 51.83 -20.81 -58.40
N LEU A 313 50.76 -20.34 -58.95
CA LEU A 313 50.33 -20.65 -60.32
C LEU A 313 51.40 -20.15 -61.34
N HIS A 314 51.81 -18.89 -61.12
CA HIS A 314 52.88 -18.33 -62.00
C HIS A 314 54.19 -19.11 -61.90
N ALA A 315 54.57 -19.59 -60.69
CA ALA A 315 55.77 -20.40 -60.52
C ALA A 315 55.69 -21.78 -61.21
N ILE A 316 54.52 -22.35 -61.36
CA ILE A 316 54.27 -23.65 -62.01
C ILE A 316 54.03 -23.50 -63.54
N SER A 317 53.74 -22.26 -63.98
CA SER A 317 53.44 -22.01 -65.38
C SER A 317 54.65 -22.29 -66.29
N PRO A 318 54.44 -23.07 -67.31
CA PRO A 318 55.55 -23.29 -68.34
C PRO A 318 56.02 -21.94 -68.96
N LEU A 319 55.09 -21.01 -69.17
CA LEU A 319 55.40 -19.67 -69.68
C LEU A 319 56.28 -18.88 -68.71
N GLY A 320 56.02 -18.97 -67.37
CA GLY A 320 56.83 -18.36 -66.35
C GLY A 320 58.28 -18.95 -66.28
N THR A 321 58.47 -20.17 -66.72
CA THR A 321 59.76 -20.79 -66.87
C THR A 321 60.50 -20.18 -68.06
N LEU A 322 59.84 -19.96 -69.17
CA LEU A 322 60.40 -19.29 -70.33
C LEU A 322 60.79 -17.82 -70.07
N ASP A 323 59.93 -17.10 -69.25
CA ASP A 323 60.20 -15.71 -68.77
C ASP A 323 61.52 -15.60 -67.97
N ARG A 324 61.94 -16.66 -67.30
CA ARG A 324 63.23 -16.72 -66.54
C ARG A 324 64.46 -17.04 -67.41
N GLY A 325 64.27 -17.15 -68.73
CA GLY A 325 65.42 -17.40 -69.66
C GLY A 325 65.67 -18.88 -69.87
N TYR A 326 64.79 -19.78 -69.39
CA TYR A 326 64.84 -21.18 -69.76
C TYR A 326 64.22 -21.40 -71.13
N ALA A 327 64.67 -22.36 -71.83
CA ALA A 327 64.11 -22.81 -73.13
C ALA A 327 63.60 -24.25 -73.05
N ILE A 328 62.51 -24.51 -73.74
CA ILE A 328 62.04 -25.88 -73.93
C ILE A 328 62.57 -26.42 -75.21
N VAL A 329 63.34 -27.51 -75.13
CA VAL A 329 63.91 -28.17 -76.30
C VAL A 329 63.01 -29.31 -76.74
N ARG A 330 62.71 -29.36 -78.04
CA ARG A 330 61.94 -30.46 -78.68
C ARG A 330 62.74 -31.10 -79.80
N THR A 331 62.53 -32.36 -80.02
CA THR A 331 63.02 -33.05 -81.20
C THR A 331 62.19 -32.71 -82.44
N GLY A 332 62.67 -32.95 -83.63
CA GLY A 332 61.96 -32.65 -84.88
C GLY A 332 60.57 -33.34 -85.02
N ASP A 333 60.28 -34.39 -84.23
CA ASP A 333 59.02 -35.04 -84.10
C ASP A 333 58.06 -34.43 -83.00
N GLY A 334 58.48 -33.31 -82.40
CA GLY A 334 57.70 -32.55 -81.44
C GLY A 334 57.79 -33.03 -79.99
N ARG A 335 58.60 -34.04 -79.66
CA ARG A 335 58.78 -34.55 -78.30
C ARG A 335 59.74 -33.66 -77.49
N MET A 336 59.37 -33.38 -76.22
CA MET A 336 60.21 -32.63 -75.32
C MET A 336 61.49 -33.44 -74.95
N VAL A 337 62.61 -32.82 -75.10
CA VAL A 337 63.89 -33.37 -74.67
C VAL A 337 64.09 -33.10 -73.19
N ARG A 338 64.03 -34.15 -72.35
CA ARG A 338 64.20 -34.07 -70.89
C ARG A 338 65.57 -34.56 -70.42
N SER A 339 66.26 -35.35 -71.26
CA SER A 339 67.59 -35.87 -71.01
C SER A 339 68.42 -35.81 -72.31
N VAL A 340 69.72 -35.70 -72.19
CA VAL A 340 70.67 -35.74 -73.32
C VAL A 340 70.83 -37.14 -73.94
N ASP A 341 70.30 -38.20 -73.21
CA ASP A 341 70.47 -39.61 -73.64
C ASP A 341 69.78 -39.93 -74.96
N GLY A 342 68.82 -39.12 -75.38
CA GLY A 342 68.10 -39.29 -76.66
C GLY A 342 68.62 -38.41 -77.80
N LEU A 343 69.71 -37.67 -77.60
CA LEU A 343 70.30 -36.78 -78.59
C LEU A 343 71.62 -37.37 -79.15
N GLN A 344 71.77 -37.23 -80.42
CA GLN A 344 73.07 -37.58 -81.11
C GLN A 344 73.65 -36.32 -81.78
N PRO A 345 74.98 -36.21 -81.93
CA PRO A 345 75.54 -35.15 -82.72
C PRO A 345 74.97 -35.18 -84.16
N GLY A 346 74.52 -34.02 -84.62
CA GLY A 346 73.74 -33.84 -85.86
C GLY A 346 72.22 -33.85 -85.72
N SER A 347 71.65 -34.17 -84.55
CA SER A 347 70.24 -34.11 -84.33
C SER A 347 69.72 -32.65 -84.43
N ARG A 348 68.66 -32.43 -85.19
CA ARG A 348 67.95 -31.13 -85.19
C ARG A 348 67.02 -31.08 -84.02
N VAL A 349 67.07 -29.97 -83.33
CA VAL A 349 66.17 -29.67 -82.18
C VAL A 349 65.58 -28.31 -82.39
N GLU A 350 64.34 -28.18 -81.95
CA GLU A 350 63.59 -26.93 -81.86
C GLU A 350 63.74 -26.39 -80.43
N VAL A 351 64.25 -25.19 -80.29
CA VAL A 351 64.42 -24.49 -79.02
C VAL A 351 63.25 -23.44 -78.89
N VAL A 352 62.27 -23.72 -78.03
CA VAL A 352 61.13 -22.81 -77.79
C VAL A 352 61.54 -21.84 -76.68
N LEU A 353 61.69 -20.57 -77.07
CA LEU A 353 61.89 -19.44 -76.20
C LEU A 353 60.60 -18.67 -75.91
N ARG A 354 60.61 -17.64 -75.11
CA ARG A 354 59.45 -16.84 -74.74
C ARG A 354 58.73 -16.22 -75.95
N ASP A 355 59.51 -15.70 -76.86
CA ASP A 355 59.08 -14.84 -77.97
C ASP A 355 59.15 -15.49 -79.32
N GLY A 356 59.50 -16.76 -79.37
CA GLY A 356 59.61 -17.52 -80.63
C GLY A 356 60.29 -18.89 -80.51
N THR A 357 60.53 -19.49 -81.66
CA THR A 357 61.27 -20.78 -81.78
C THR A 357 62.49 -20.62 -82.64
N ALA A 358 63.55 -21.25 -82.23
CA ALA A 358 64.78 -21.30 -83.00
C ALA A 358 65.12 -22.79 -83.33
N GLU A 359 65.52 -23.05 -84.55
CA GLU A 359 66.07 -24.36 -84.90
C GLU A 359 67.53 -24.39 -84.56
N ALA A 360 68.01 -25.43 -83.89
CA ALA A 360 69.42 -25.68 -83.58
C ALA A 360 69.82 -27.10 -83.91
N THR A 361 71.06 -27.25 -84.20
CA THR A 361 71.66 -28.60 -84.44
C THR A 361 72.58 -28.95 -83.30
N VAL A 362 72.47 -30.11 -82.71
CA VAL A 362 73.29 -30.55 -81.61
C VAL A 362 74.67 -30.84 -82.14
N GLU A 363 75.63 -30.05 -81.76
CA GLU A 363 77.06 -30.29 -82.20
C GLU A 363 77.75 -31.39 -81.38
N ARG A 364 77.49 -31.38 -80.05
CA ARG A 364 78.11 -32.32 -79.12
C ARG A 364 77.13 -32.64 -77.95
N VAL A 365 77.14 -33.87 -77.51
CA VAL A 365 76.37 -34.32 -76.32
C VAL A 365 77.41 -34.65 -75.22
N MET A 366 77.25 -34.02 -74.06
CA MET A 366 78.07 -34.30 -72.87
C MET A 366 77.13 -34.65 -71.76
N PRO A 367 77.02 -35.90 -71.28
CA PRO A 367 76.25 -36.25 -70.10
C PRO A 367 76.94 -35.63 -68.86
N ASN A 368 76.10 -35.14 -67.96
CA ASN A 368 76.59 -34.75 -66.64
C ASN A 368 76.96 -35.99 -65.84
N ASP A 369 78.25 -36.06 -65.38
CA ASP A 369 78.65 -37.10 -64.46
C ASP A 369 77.94 -36.96 -63.11
N GLN A 370 77.03 -37.92 -62.86
CA GLN A 370 76.21 -37.92 -61.59
C GLN A 370 77.02 -38.56 -60.46
N SER A 371 78.11 -37.88 -60.04
CA SER A 371 78.79 -38.30 -58.84
C SER A 371 79.25 -37.09 -58.01
N THR A 372 78.30 -36.32 -57.44
CA THR A 372 78.53 -35.55 -56.22
C THR A 372 77.27 -34.72 -55.89
N MET A 373 76.31 -35.32 -55.22
CA MET A 373 75.44 -34.63 -54.28
C MET A 373 74.72 -35.64 -53.38
N SER A 374 75.37 -35.97 -52.26
CA SER A 374 74.68 -36.59 -51.11
C SER A 374 73.71 -35.60 -50.51
N PRO A 375 72.53 -35.99 -50.12
CA PRO A 375 71.58 -35.13 -49.40
C PRO A 375 72.03 -35.04 -47.93
N GLY A 376 72.54 -33.87 -47.59
CA GLY A 376 72.80 -33.51 -46.18
C GLY A 376 71.57 -33.50 -45.34
N ALA A 377 71.60 -34.25 -44.26
CA ALA A 377 70.63 -34.27 -43.18
C ALA A 377 70.47 -32.89 -42.53
N VAL A 378 69.30 -32.46 -42.38
CA VAL A 378 68.97 -31.39 -41.42
C VAL A 378 68.13 -32.01 -40.31
N ALA A 379 68.85 -32.24 -39.21
CA ALA A 379 68.27 -32.57 -37.91
C ALA A 379 67.57 -31.38 -37.37
N GLY A 380 66.57 -31.68 -36.57
CA GLY A 380 65.67 -30.77 -35.96
C GLY A 380 66.24 -29.78 -34.96
N ALA A 381 65.43 -28.82 -34.61
CA ALA A 381 65.39 -28.21 -33.29
C ALA A 381 63.98 -27.68 -33.06
N GLU A 382 63.39 -28.25 -32.05
CA GLU A 382 62.26 -27.70 -31.32
C GLU A 382 62.61 -26.37 -30.64
N SER A 383 61.71 -25.42 -30.63
CA SER A 383 61.24 -24.65 -29.45
C SER A 383 60.09 -23.74 -29.86
#